data_dc58629089fe0132c3ce138cbf6b37da
#
_entry.id   dc58629089fe0132c3ce138cbf6b37da
#
_cell.length_a   1.000
_cell.length_b   1.000
_cell.length_c   1.000
_cell.angle_alpha   90.00
_cell.angle_beta   90.00
_cell.angle_gamma   90.00
#
_symmetry.space_group_name_H-M   'P 1'
#
loop_
_entity.id
_entity.type
_entity.pdbx_description
1 polymer ?
#
loop_
_entity_poly.entity_id
_entity_poly.type
_entity_poly.pdbx_seq_one_letter_code
_entity_poly.pdbx_strand_id
1 'polypeptide(L)'
;MKPAEVKKITPILFAQELEPCIQFWTGRLGFQKTVEVPEGNKIGFVMLEKNGLELMYQSFSSAEKDNAATGEAARKGPTFLYVEVADLDAALAATKGAEIVMPVRATFYGAKEFGIKDPGGHYIIFAQQGAAAEK
;
A
#
# COMPACT_ATOMS: atom_id res chain seq x y z
N MET A 1 19.69 -28.83 -7.90
CA MET A 1 18.47 -28.44 -7.23
C MET A 1 17.71 -27.44 -8.08
N LYS A 2 16.43 -27.63 -8.24
CA LYS A 2 15.62 -26.68 -8.99
C LYS A 2 15.17 -25.53 -8.10
N PRO A 3 15.19 -24.29 -8.59
CA PRO A 3 14.58 -23.20 -7.84
C PRO A 3 13.08 -23.42 -7.67
N ALA A 4 12.54 -22.93 -6.59
CA ALA A 4 11.09 -22.95 -6.40
C ALA A 4 10.43 -22.04 -7.41
N GLU A 5 9.28 -22.46 -7.94
CA GLU A 5 8.51 -21.62 -8.84
C GLU A 5 7.69 -20.63 -8.01
N VAL A 6 7.95 -19.34 -8.18
CA VAL A 6 7.21 -18.30 -7.50
C VAL A 6 6.09 -17.83 -8.42
N LYS A 7 4.85 -17.90 -7.94
CA LYS A 7 3.70 -17.54 -8.78
C LYS A 7 3.26 -16.10 -8.59
N LYS A 8 3.43 -15.55 -7.40
CA LYS A 8 2.94 -14.22 -7.12
C LYS A 8 3.57 -13.71 -5.83
N ILE A 9 3.76 -12.41 -5.76
CA ILE A 9 4.20 -11.75 -4.54
C ILE A 9 3.14 -10.72 -4.18
N THR A 10 2.60 -10.82 -2.96
CA THR A 10 1.57 -9.90 -2.50
C THR A 10 2.05 -9.25 -1.21
N PRO A 11 2.13 -7.91 -1.15
CA PRO A 11 2.51 -7.24 0.08
C PRO A 11 1.41 -7.33 1.12
N ILE A 12 1.80 -7.45 2.38
CA ILE A 12 0.88 -7.40 3.51
C ILE A 12 1.29 -6.21 4.37
N LEU A 13 0.36 -5.28 4.56
CA LEU A 13 0.59 -4.11 5.39
C LEU A 13 -0.22 -4.28 6.67
N PHE A 14 0.38 -3.96 7.80
CA PHE A 14 -0.27 -4.14 9.09
C PHE A 14 -0.68 -2.78 9.64
N ALA A 15 -1.86 -2.71 10.24
CA ALA A 15 -2.38 -1.46 10.76
C ALA A 15 -3.27 -1.72 11.96
N GLN A 16 -3.51 -0.68 12.74
CA GLN A 16 -4.40 -0.76 13.89
C GLN A 16 -5.85 -0.92 13.45
N GLU A 17 -6.29 -0.10 12.50
CA GLU A 17 -7.65 -0.07 11.97
C GLU A 17 -7.60 -0.23 10.46
N LEU A 18 -8.38 -1.16 9.93
CA LEU A 18 -8.34 -1.43 8.49
C LEU A 18 -9.33 -0.61 7.68
N GLU A 19 -10.43 -0.18 8.28
CA GLU A 19 -11.45 0.56 7.55
C GLU A 19 -10.91 1.80 6.85
N PRO A 20 -10.11 2.66 7.51
CA PRO A 20 -9.56 3.83 6.80
C PRO A 20 -8.62 3.42 5.66
N CYS A 21 -7.89 2.33 5.82
CA CYS A 21 -7.00 1.83 4.76
C CYS A 21 -7.82 1.34 3.58
N ILE A 22 -8.89 0.60 3.84
CA ILE A 22 -9.78 0.13 2.79
C ILE A 22 -10.37 1.31 2.02
N GLN A 23 -10.85 2.31 2.74
CA GLN A 23 -11.45 3.48 2.10
C GLN A 23 -10.45 4.25 1.25
N PHE A 24 -9.20 4.32 1.71
CA PHE A 24 -8.15 5.00 0.95
C PHE A 24 -7.95 4.32 -0.41
N TRP A 25 -7.75 3.00 -0.41
CA TRP A 25 -7.44 2.30 -1.65
C TRP A 25 -8.65 2.15 -2.55
N THR A 26 -9.82 1.89 -1.98
CA THR A 26 -11.01 1.72 -2.82
C THR A 26 -11.58 3.05 -3.28
N GLY A 27 -11.65 4.03 -2.39
CA GLY A 27 -12.29 5.31 -2.71
C GLY A 27 -11.41 6.23 -3.51
N ARG A 28 -10.09 6.19 -3.31
CA ARG A 28 -9.21 7.14 -3.98
C ARG A 28 -8.46 6.53 -5.14
N LEU A 29 -8.15 5.24 -5.08
CA LEU A 29 -7.30 4.62 -6.09
C LEU A 29 -8.03 3.54 -6.88
N GLY A 30 -9.31 3.33 -6.62
CA GLY A 30 -10.14 2.47 -7.43
C GLY A 30 -9.93 0.98 -7.24
N PHE A 31 -9.30 0.57 -6.14
CA PHE A 31 -9.16 -0.85 -5.83
C PHE A 31 -10.49 -1.41 -5.37
N GLN A 32 -10.65 -2.72 -5.48
CA GLN A 32 -11.82 -3.43 -5.01
C GLN A 32 -11.44 -4.37 -3.89
N LYS A 33 -12.31 -4.47 -2.90
CA LYS A 33 -12.13 -5.42 -1.81
C LYS A 33 -12.63 -6.78 -2.29
N THR A 34 -11.75 -7.77 -2.32
CA THR A 34 -12.08 -9.10 -2.82
C THR A 34 -12.21 -10.12 -1.70
N VAL A 35 -11.55 -9.91 -0.56
CA VAL A 35 -11.63 -10.79 0.59
C VAL A 35 -11.72 -9.94 1.83
N GLU A 36 -12.57 -10.35 2.76
CA GLU A 36 -12.69 -9.67 4.05
C GLU A 36 -12.89 -10.73 5.13
N VAL A 37 -12.10 -10.65 6.20
CA VAL A 37 -12.22 -11.56 7.33
C VAL A 37 -12.49 -10.73 8.58
N PRO A 38 -13.61 -10.99 9.25
CA PRO A 38 -13.92 -10.23 10.47
C PRO A 38 -13.06 -10.65 11.65
N GLU A 39 -12.92 -9.73 12.58
CA GLU A 39 -12.33 -10.00 13.88
C GLU A 39 -13.22 -9.30 14.90
N GLY A 40 -14.12 -10.05 15.52
CA GLY A 40 -15.14 -9.45 16.35
C GLY A 40 -16.03 -8.54 15.52
N ASN A 41 -16.20 -7.31 15.98
CA ASN A 41 -17.00 -6.34 15.23
C ASN A 41 -16.16 -5.46 14.31
N LYS A 42 -14.89 -5.83 14.08
CA LYS A 42 -14.00 -5.11 13.19
C LYS A 42 -13.51 -6.04 12.08
N ILE A 43 -12.84 -5.45 11.10
CA ILE A 43 -12.21 -6.23 10.03
C ILE A 43 -10.79 -6.52 10.44
N GLY A 44 -10.40 -7.80 10.43
CA GLY A 44 -9.06 -8.21 10.80
C GLY A 44 -8.13 -8.43 9.63
N PHE A 45 -8.69 -8.69 8.45
CA PHE A 45 -7.91 -8.95 7.25
C PHE A 45 -8.71 -8.56 6.02
N VAL A 46 -8.03 -8.00 5.03
CA VAL A 46 -8.67 -7.64 3.77
C VAL A 46 -7.69 -7.83 2.63
N MET A 47 -8.21 -8.23 1.46
CA MET A 47 -7.44 -8.22 0.24
C MET A 47 -8.06 -7.21 -0.72
N LEU A 48 -7.20 -6.41 -1.34
CA LEU A 48 -7.59 -5.36 -2.28
C LEU A 48 -6.95 -5.66 -3.63
N GLU A 49 -7.69 -5.40 -4.69
CA GLU A 49 -7.26 -5.79 -6.04
C GLU A 49 -7.67 -4.74 -7.05
N LYS A 50 -6.82 -4.53 -8.05
CA LYS A 50 -7.13 -3.69 -9.20
C LYS A 50 -6.26 -4.13 -10.37
N ASN A 51 -6.92 -4.59 -11.46
CA ASN A 51 -6.20 -4.94 -12.70
C ASN A 51 -5.07 -5.95 -12.47
N GLY A 52 -5.30 -6.93 -11.60
CA GLY A 52 -4.29 -7.93 -11.30
C GLY A 52 -3.28 -7.54 -10.24
N LEU A 53 -3.32 -6.30 -9.77
CA LEU A 53 -2.47 -5.86 -8.68
C LEU A 53 -3.17 -6.14 -7.37
N GLU A 54 -2.45 -6.71 -6.42
CA GLU A 54 -3.06 -7.09 -5.14
C GLU A 54 -2.21 -6.61 -3.99
N LEU A 55 -2.87 -6.24 -2.89
CA LEU A 55 -2.22 -6.03 -1.61
C LEU A 55 -3.18 -6.43 -0.51
N MET A 56 -2.63 -6.72 0.65
CA MET A 56 -3.39 -7.14 1.81
C MET A 56 -3.15 -6.18 2.96
N TYR A 57 -4.15 -6.00 3.80
CA TYR A 57 -3.99 -5.38 5.12
C TYR A 57 -4.44 -6.37 6.18
N GLN A 58 -3.75 -6.39 7.28
CA GLN A 58 -4.12 -7.21 8.44
C GLN A 58 -3.97 -6.36 9.69
N SER A 59 -4.92 -6.47 10.62
CA SER A 59 -4.83 -5.70 11.85
C SER A 59 -3.74 -6.30 12.74
N PHE A 60 -3.13 -5.46 13.58
CA PHE A 60 -2.15 -5.94 14.55
C PHE A 60 -2.75 -7.03 15.42
N SER A 61 -3.98 -6.83 15.86
CA SER A 61 -4.65 -7.80 16.73
C SER A 61 -4.83 -9.15 16.04
N SER A 62 -5.25 -9.14 14.77
CA SER A 62 -5.41 -10.38 14.02
C SER A 62 -4.07 -11.08 13.83
N ALA A 63 -3.02 -10.32 13.53
CA ALA A 63 -1.69 -10.89 13.33
C ALA A 63 -1.17 -11.54 14.62
N GLU A 64 -1.40 -10.88 15.74
CA GLU A 64 -0.95 -11.40 17.05
C GLU A 64 -1.65 -12.69 17.42
N LYS A 65 -2.93 -12.78 17.11
CA LYS A 65 -3.69 -14.02 17.40
C LYS A 65 -3.29 -15.14 16.48
N ASP A 66 -2.89 -14.81 15.26
CA ASP A 66 -2.51 -15.82 14.27
C ASP A 66 -1.14 -16.43 14.59
N ASN A 67 -0.16 -15.56 14.91
CA ASN A 67 1.21 -16.01 15.16
C ASN A 67 1.94 -14.95 15.96
N ALA A 68 2.45 -15.32 17.15
CA ALA A 68 3.06 -14.36 18.06
C ALA A 68 4.25 -13.64 17.45
N ALA A 69 5.10 -14.36 16.72
CA ALA A 69 6.27 -13.76 16.11
C ALA A 69 5.88 -12.78 15.02
N THR A 70 4.88 -13.13 14.21
CA THR A 70 4.38 -12.23 13.18
C THR A 70 3.77 -10.97 13.81
N GLY A 71 2.99 -11.15 14.87
CA GLY A 71 2.37 -10.02 15.54
C GLY A 71 3.39 -9.05 16.10
N GLU A 72 4.46 -9.58 16.67
CA GLU A 72 5.53 -8.73 17.18
C GLU A 72 6.22 -7.97 16.04
N ALA A 73 6.57 -8.68 14.98
CA ALA A 73 7.25 -8.07 13.84
C ALA A 73 6.38 -7.01 13.16
N ALA A 74 5.07 -7.24 13.10
CA ALA A 74 4.15 -6.33 12.42
C ALA A 74 4.15 -4.94 13.02
N ARG A 75 4.48 -4.80 14.31
CA ARG A 75 4.47 -3.51 14.98
C ARG A 75 5.77 -2.73 14.84
N LYS A 76 6.78 -3.31 14.20
CA LYS A 76 8.14 -2.74 14.25
C LYS A 76 8.41 -1.67 13.22
N GLY A 77 7.52 -1.38 12.36
CA GLY A 77 7.80 -0.26 11.50
C GLY A 77 6.95 -0.24 10.26
N PRO A 78 7.05 0.86 9.52
CA PRO A 78 6.25 0.99 8.30
C PRO A 78 6.84 0.19 7.16
N THR A 79 5.97 -0.12 6.22
CA THR A 79 6.32 -0.68 4.94
C THR A 79 6.38 0.47 3.94
N PHE A 80 7.26 0.36 2.96
CA PHE A 80 7.32 1.29 1.85
C PHE A 80 6.80 0.59 0.60
N LEU A 81 5.89 1.22 -0.12
CA LEU A 81 5.44 0.75 -1.42
C LEU A 81 5.88 1.74 -2.48
N TYR A 82 6.40 1.24 -3.58
CA TYR A 82 6.74 2.04 -4.74
C TYR A 82 5.70 1.74 -5.80
N VAL A 83 4.84 2.72 -6.07
CA VAL A 83 3.68 2.52 -6.94
C VAL A 83 3.89 3.33 -8.21
N GLU A 84 4.06 2.63 -9.31
CA GLU A 84 4.24 3.28 -10.60
C GLU A 84 2.88 3.61 -11.17
N VAL A 85 2.70 4.85 -11.59
CA VAL A 85 1.45 5.34 -12.15
C VAL A 85 1.71 5.92 -13.54
N ALA A 86 0.65 5.91 -14.35
CA ALA A 86 0.75 6.48 -15.68
C ALA A 86 0.77 8.02 -15.65
N ASP A 87 0.12 8.61 -14.65
CA ASP A 87 -0.07 10.06 -14.58
C ASP A 87 0.08 10.51 -13.13
N LEU A 88 1.20 11.16 -12.83
CA LEU A 88 1.48 11.59 -11.46
C LEU A 88 0.51 12.66 -10.99
N ASP A 89 0.08 13.56 -11.87
CA ASP A 89 -0.88 14.59 -11.50
C ASP A 89 -2.21 13.97 -11.07
N ALA A 90 -2.62 12.92 -11.76
CA ALA A 90 -3.85 12.22 -11.38
C ALA A 90 -3.70 11.56 -10.00
N ALA A 91 -2.52 11.01 -9.71
CA ALA A 91 -2.27 10.42 -8.38
C ALA A 91 -2.27 11.49 -7.29
N LEU A 92 -1.68 12.66 -7.58
CA LEU A 92 -1.72 13.78 -6.63
C LEU A 92 -3.14 14.21 -6.33
N ALA A 93 -3.97 14.34 -7.37
CA ALA A 93 -5.36 14.73 -7.18
C ALA A 93 -6.14 13.67 -6.39
N ALA A 94 -5.93 12.40 -6.71
CA ALA A 94 -6.64 11.31 -6.06
C ALA A 94 -6.30 11.19 -4.58
N THR A 95 -5.08 11.55 -4.19
CA THR A 95 -4.62 11.42 -2.81
C THR A 95 -4.61 12.75 -2.06
N LYS A 96 -5.33 13.75 -2.57
CA LYS A 96 -5.39 15.06 -1.94
C LYS A 96 -5.87 14.93 -0.50
N GLY A 97 -5.18 15.60 0.40
CA GLY A 97 -5.48 15.53 1.84
C GLY A 97 -4.65 14.53 2.60
N ALA A 98 -3.98 13.61 1.92
CA ALA A 98 -3.06 12.70 2.59
C ALA A 98 -1.82 13.47 3.03
N GLU A 99 -1.18 12.97 4.07
CA GLU A 99 0.04 13.59 4.58
C GLU A 99 1.18 13.39 3.60
N ILE A 100 1.75 14.49 3.10
CA ILE A 100 2.88 14.44 2.18
C ILE A 100 4.14 14.24 3.01
N VAL A 101 4.88 13.16 2.73
CA VAL A 101 6.16 12.90 3.39
C VAL A 101 7.33 13.17 2.48
N MET A 102 7.09 13.24 1.17
CA MET A 102 8.11 13.60 0.19
C MET A 102 7.44 14.41 -0.91
N PRO A 103 7.76 15.70 -1.04
CA PRO A 103 7.15 16.52 -2.10
C PRO A 103 7.54 16.02 -3.48
N VAL A 104 6.81 16.48 -4.49
CA VAL A 104 7.12 16.13 -5.88
C VAL A 104 8.56 16.47 -6.20
N ARG A 105 9.25 15.52 -6.81
CA ARG A 105 10.65 15.72 -7.22
C ARG A 105 10.92 14.99 -8.53
N ALA A 106 11.90 15.48 -9.26
CA ALA A 106 12.46 14.76 -10.38
C ALA A 106 13.67 13.98 -9.88
N THR A 107 13.82 12.73 -10.32
CA THR A 107 14.91 11.89 -9.86
C THR A 107 15.99 11.81 -10.93
N PHE A 108 17.20 11.42 -10.50
CA PHE A 108 18.31 11.25 -11.45
C PHE A 108 18.08 10.08 -12.40
N TYR A 109 17.19 9.15 -12.03
CA TYR A 109 16.93 7.97 -12.86
C TYR A 109 15.71 8.16 -13.77
N GLY A 110 15.25 9.39 -13.96
CA GLY A 110 14.27 9.68 -14.99
C GLY A 110 12.82 9.54 -14.58
N ALA A 111 12.52 9.71 -13.30
CA ALA A 111 11.16 9.63 -12.82
C ALA A 111 10.76 10.92 -12.12
N LYS A 112 9.45 11.16 -12.02
CA LYS A 112 8.90 12.14 -11.09
C LYS A 112 8.18 11.37 -10.01
N GLU A 113 8.35 11.79 -8.75
CA GLU A 113 7.84 11.05 -7.60
C GLU A 113 7.29 11.99 -6.55
N PHE A 114 6.36 11.49 -5.75
CA PHE A 114 6.01 12.09 -4.47
C PHE A 114 5.64 10.95 -3.51
N GLY A 115 5.71 11.22 -2.20
CA GLY A 115 5.40 10.21 -1.21
C GLY A 115 4.40 10.71 -0.20
N ILE A 116 3.51 9.83 0.21
CA ILE A 116 2.51 10.11 1.23
C ILE A 116 2.55 9.04 2.30
N LYS A 117 1.92 9.35 3.43
CA LYS A 117 1.67 8.35 4.46
C LYS A 117 0.22 7.88 4.31
N ASP A 118 0.01 6.56 4.23
CA ASP A 118 -1.35 6.04 4.15
C ASP A 118 -2.00 6.06 5.54
N PRO A 119 -3.31 5.76 5.64
CA PRO A 119 -3.97 5.79 6.95
C PRO A 119 -3.43 4.75 7.94
N GLY A 120 -2.74 3.73 7.46
CA GLY A 120 -2.12 2.73 8.32
C GLY A 120 -0.74 3.10 8.80
N GLY A 121 -0.20 4.24 8.36
CA GLY A 121 1.12 4.68 8.77
C GLY A 121 2.25 4.23 7.86
N HIS A 122 1.93 3.65 6.72
CA HIS A 122 2.94 3.19 5.77
C HIS A 122 3.23 4.28 4.73
N TYR A 123 4.36 4.16 4.07
CA TYR A 123 4.78 5.15 3.08
C TYR A 123 4.50 4.64 1.68
N ILE A 124 3.79 5.45 0.89
CA ILE A 124 3.45 5.11 -0.49
C ILE A 124 4.17 6.13 -1.37
N ILE A 125 5.11 5.65 -2.18
CA ILE A 125 5.84 6.50 -3.13
C ILE A 125 5.19 6.29 -4.49
N PHE A 126 4.59 7.35 -5.03
CA PHE A 126 4.04 7.31 -6.39
C PHE A 126 5.09 7.82 -7.36
N ALA A 127 5.23 7.13 -8.49
CA ALA A 127 6.24 7.48 -9.47
C ALA A 127 5.70 7.36 -10.87
N GLN A 128 6.01 8.35 -11.70
CA GLN A 128 5.77 8.30 -13.14
C GLN A 128 7.13 8.23 -13.82
N GLN A 129 7.37 7.12 -14.52
CA GLN A 129 8.66 6.90 -15.17
C GLN A 129 8.75 7.71 -16.46
N GLY A 130 9.94 8.18 -16.76
CA GLY A 130 10.18 8.93 -17.98
C GLY A 130 9.73 10.38 -17.92
N ALA A 131 9.02 10.81 -16.89
CA ALA A 131 8.48 12.16 -16.81
C ALA A 131 9.58 13.22 -16.77
N ALA A 132 10.67 12.93 -16.05
CA ALA A 132 11.77 13.89 -15.93
C ALA A 132 12.50 14.07 -17.24
N ALA A 133 12.51 13.05 -18.10
CA ALA A 133 13.21 13.13 -19.38
C ALA A 133 12.50 14.03 -20.38
N GLU A 134 11.27 14.40 -20.12
CA GLU A 134 10.50 15.25 -21.01
C GLU A 134 10.78 16.73 -20.80
N LYS A 135 11.64 17.06 -19.90
CA LYS A 135 11.95 18.46 -19.58
C LYS A 135 12.95 19.06 -20.52
#